data_7a46b6e05654c9181061b7c82cffb12b
#
_entry.id   7a46b6e05654c9181061b7c82cffb12b
#
_cell.length_a   1.000
_cell.length_b   1.000
_cell.length_c   1.000
_cell.angle_alpha   90.00
_cell.angle_beta   90.00
_cell.angle_gamma   90.00
#
_symmetry.space_group_name_H-M   'P 1'
#
loop_
_entity.id
_entity.type
_entity.pdbx_description
1 polymer ?
#
loop_
_entity_poly.entity_id
_entity_poly.type
_entity_poly.pdbx_seq_one_letter_code
_entity_poly.pdbx_strand_id
1 'polypeptide(L)'
;MSSIYERLLTKTADQLPHFYKKFSDQIINNEASLFIGAGVSRNSGYPGWADLLSECAEELNVDLNKIDLYSLAQYYANEHSDSDLRSIINNKINKIPQESNLLLNSLLEIGFNSIWTTNYDKSIETELGKKCIPHNIIVNDKNLASIDCHDKVNIYKMNGDI
;
A
#
# COMPACT_ATOMS: atom_id res chain seq x y z
N MET A 1 1.95 31.12 -30.41
CA MET A 1 1.55 29.69 -30.36
C MET A 1 1.56 29.26 -28.91
N SER A 2 0.40 28.97 -28.31
CA SER A 2 0.38 28.42 -26.96
C SER A 2 0.99 27.03 -26.98
N SER A 3 1.81 26.70 -25.99
CA SER A 3 2.48 25.40 -25.91
C SER A 3 1.43 24.27 -25.77
N ILE A 4 1.81 23.04 -26.19
CA ILE A 4 0.95 21.86 -25.98
C ILE A 4 0.58 21.70 -24.49
N TYR A 5 1.49 22.09 -23.60
CA TYR A 5 1.27 22.13 -22.13
C TYR A 5 0.14 23.08 -21.71
N GLU A 6 0.10 24.30 -22.24
CA GLU A 6 -0.95 25.27 -21.91
C GLU A 6 -2.32 24.81 -22.40
N ARG A 7 -2.39 24.15 -23.58
CA ARG A 7 -3.63 23.56 -24.08
C ARG A 7 -4.12 22.38 -23.25
N LEU A 8 -3.20 21.53 -22.76
CA LEU A 8 -3.54 20.43 -21.88
C LEU A 8 -4.04 20.94 -20.52
N LEU A 9 -3.37 21.93 -19.93
CA LEU A 9 -3.76 22.53 -18.65
C LEU A 9 -5.14 23.20 -18.72
N THR A 10 -5.43 23.95 -19.79
CA THR A 10 -6.74 24.61 -19.98
C THR A 10 -7.85 23.57 -20.14
N LYS A 11 -7.62 22.54 -20.98
CA LYS A 11 -8.60 21.49 -21.22
C LYS A 11 -8.88 20.65 -19.96
N THR A 12 -7.86 20.45 -19.11
CA THR A 12 -7.97 19.73 -17.84
C THR A 12 -8.73 20.58 -16.82
N ALA A 13 -8.47 21.89 -16.76
CA ALA A 13 -9.14 22.80 -15.82
C ALA A 13 -10.66 22.85 -16.03
N ASP A 14 -11.13 22.83 -17.28
CA ASP A 14 -12.58 22.82 -17.58
C ASP A 14 -13.26 21.50 -17.20
N GLN A 15 -12.53 20.38 -17.15
CA GLN A 15 -13.05 19.05 -16.82
C GLN A 15 -12.97 18.72 -15.32
N LEU A 16 -12.12 19.43 -14.56
CA LEU A 16 -11.90 19.17 -13.13
C LEU A 16 -13.20 19.24 -12.29
N PRO A 17 -14.08 20.23 -12.45
CA PRO A 17 -15.31 20.28 -11.66
C PRO A 17 -16.23 19.08 -11.87
N HIS A 18 -16.33 18.61 -13.13
CA HIS A 18 -17.12 17.43 -13.46
C HIS A 18 -16.49 16.15 -12.90
N PHE A 19 -15.16 16.04 -13.00
CA PHE A 19 -14.42 14.92 -12.40
C PHE A 19 -14.62 14.85 -10.88
N TYR A 20 -14.42 15.98 -10.17
CA TYR A 20 -14.58 16.01 -8.72
C TYR A 20 -16.00 15.63 -8.29
N LYS A 21 -17.03 16.14 -8.98
CA LYS A 21 -18.42 15.79 -8.70
C LYS A 21 -18.63 14.28 -8.84
N LYS A 22 -18.27 13.72 -10.01
CA LYS A 22 -18.43 12.28 -10.28
C LYS A 22 -17.66 11.43 -9.29
N PHE A 23 -16.42 11.81 -8.96
CA PHE A 23 -15.58 11.09 -8.01
C PHE A 23 -16.17 11.13 -6.59
N SER A 24 -16.67 12.30 -6.15
CA SER A 24 -17.35 12.41 -4.86
C SER A 24 -18.61 11.56 -4.80
N ASP A 25 -19.42 11.55 -5.85
CA ASP A 25 -20.62 10.70 -5.93
C ASP A 25 -20.25 9.21 -5.83
N GLN A 26 -19.17 8.77 -6.48
CA GLN A 26 -18.67 7.39 -6.42
C GLN A 26 -18.18 7.01 -5.01
N ILE A 27 -17.52 7.94 -4.30
CA ILE A 27 -17.09 7.70 -2.90
C ILE A 27 -18.32 7.55 -2.00
N ILE A 28 -19.29 8.46 -2.09
CA ILE A 28 -20.52 8.45 -1.30
C ILE A 28 -21.33 7.17 -1.53
N ASN A 29 -21.35 6.66 -2.76
CA ASN A 29 -22.06 5.44 -3.13
C ASN A 29 -21.26 4.15 -2.86
N ASN A 30 -20.04 4.23 -2.29
CA ASN A 30 -19.12 3.11 -2.09
C ASN A 30 -18.68 2.40 -3.40
N GLU A 31 -18.65 3.14 -4.50
CA GLU A 31 -18.21 2.67 -5.82
C GLU A 31 -16.73 2.94 -6.11
N ALA A 32 -16.06 3.68 -5.24
CA ALA A 32 -14.64 3.99 -5.34
C ALA A 32 -13.83 3.20 -4.31
N SER A 33 -12.63 2.77 -4.72
CA SER A 33 -11.67 2.10 -3.86
C SER A 33 -10.33 2.84 -3.89
N LEU A 34 -9.59 2.78 -2.79
CA LEU A 34 -8.25 3.33 -2.67
C LEU A 34 -7.21 2.22 -2.88
N PHE A 35 -6.23 2.45 -3.74
CA PHE A 35 -5.09 1.56 -3.90
C PHE A 35 -3.82 2.23 -3.35
N ILE A 36 -3.19 1.59 -2.36
CA ILE A 36 -2.00 2.11 -1.67
C ILE A 36 -0.81 1.19 -1.93
N GLY A 37 0.27 1.75 -2.44
CA GLY A 37 1.55 1.06 -2.61
C GLY A 37 2.63 1.58 -1.66
N ALA A 38 3.82 1.02 -1.74
CA ALA A 38 4.96 1.30 -0.86
C ALA A 38 5.39 2.78 -0.79
N GLY A 39 5.05 3.58 -1.81
CA GLY A 39 5.32 5.02 -1.81
C GLY A 39 4.66 5.76 -0.66
N VAL A 40 3.47 5.34 -0.22
CA VAL A 40 2.79 5.94 0.95
C VAL A 40 3.49 5.53 2.24
N SER A 41 3.88 4.27 2.38
CA SER A 41 4.57 3.75 3.58
C SER A 41 5.95 4.38 3.79
N ARG A 42 6.62 4.77 2.70
CA ARG A 42 7.89 5.52 2.78
C ARG A 42 7.78 6.82 3.58
N ASN A 43 6.65 7.50 3.51
CA ASN A 43 6.40 8.71 4.31
C ASN A 43 6.25 8.42 5.82
N SER A 44 6.09 7.15 6.20
CA SER A 44 6.12 6.69 7.59
C SER A 44 7.48 6.12 8.01
N GLY A 45 8.51 6.30 7.18
CA GLY A 45 9.86 5.79 7.43
C GLY A 45 10.09 4.33 7.01
N TYR A 46 9.11 3.65 6.42
CA TYR A 46 9.30 2.27 5.98
C TYR A 46 10.26 2.16 4.79
N PRO A 47 11.13 1.13 4.78
CA PRO A 47 12.10 0.91 3.72
C PRO A 47 11.41 0.53 2.40
N GLY A 48 12.07 0.82 1.30
CA GLY A 48 11.64 0.32 -0.01
C GLY A 48 11.96 -1.16 -0.20
N TRP A 49 11.44 -1.76 -1.26
CA TRP A 49 11.65 -3.18 -1.58
C TRP A 49 13.13 -3.57 -1.67
N ALA A 50 13.96 -2.73 -2.29
CA ALA A 50 15.40 -2.98 -2.38
C ALA A 50 16.06 -3.02 -0.99
N ASP A 51 15.65 -2.09 -0.10
CA ASP A 51 16.18 -2.04 1.26
C ASP A 51 15.71 -3.25 2.08
N LEU A 52 14.46 -3.70 1.88
CA LEU A 52 13.92 -4.90 2.54
C LEU A 52 14.70 -6.16 2.16
N LEU A 53 15.07 -6.30 0.88
CA LEU A 53 15.77 -7.46 0.34
C LEU A 53 17.30 -7.33 0.33
N SER A 54 17.87 -6.25 0.86
CA SER A 54 19.33 -6.03 0.85
C SER A 54 20.11 -7.14 1.54
N GLU A 55 19.61 -7.66 2.67
CA GLU A 55 20.22 -8.77 3.41
C GLU A 55 20.19 -10.07 2.60
N CYS A 56 19.09 -10.34 1.90
CA CYS A 56 18.99 -11.49 1.00
C CYS A 56 20.00 -11.40 -0.15
N ALA A 57 20.21 -10.21 -0.70
CA ALA A 57 21.19 -9.99 -1.76
C ALA A 57 22.63 -10.18 -1.26
N GLU A 58 22.93 -9.71 -0.06
CA GLU A 58 24.25 -9.90 0.59
C GLU A 58 24.54 -11.37 0.83
N GLU A 59 23.59 -12.13 1.41
CA GLU A 59 23.76 -13.57 1.67
C GLU A 59 23.91 -14.38 0.39
N LEU A 60 23.17 -14.03 -0.68
CA LEU A 60 23.30 -14.69 -1.99
C LEU A 60 24.47 -14.15 -2.84
N ASN A 61 25.20 -13.14 -2.33
CA ASN A 61 26.29 -12.47 -3.05
C ASN A 61 25.87 -11.94 -4.44
N VAL A 62 24.70 -11.29 -4.51
CA VAL A 62 24.09 -10.79 -5.73
C VAL A 62 24.03 -9.26 -5.70
N ASP A 63 24.29 -8.60 -6.85
CA ASP A 63 24.18 -7.15 -6.99
C ASP A 63 22.72 -6.73 -7.19
N LEU A 64 22.14 -6.01 -6.23
CA LEU A 64 20.77 -5.50 -6.26
C LEU A 64 20.44 -4.66 -7.52
N ASN A 65 21.44 -4.03 -8.12
CA ASN A 65 21.24 -3.20 -9.31
C ASN A 65 21.14 -4.04 -10.60
N LYS A 66 21.45 -5.32 -10.54
CA LYS A 66 21.52 -6.22 -11.70
C LYS A 66 20.46 -7.33 -11.66
N ILE A 67 19.69 -7.41 -10.59
CA ILE A 67 18.67 -8.43 -10.41
C ILE A 67 17.30 -7.80 -10.24
N ASP A 68 16.28 -8.44 -10.79
CA ASP A 68 14.90 -8.14 -10.47
C ASP A 68 14.57 -8.57 -9.03
N LEU A 69 13.92 -7.68 -8.26
CA LEU A 69 13.67 -7.91 -6.84
C LEU A 69 12.72 -9.10 -6.57
N TYR A 70 11.78 -9.40 -7.47
CA TYR A 70 10.95 -10.60 -7.35
C TYR A 70 11.78 -11.87 -7.55
N SER A 71 12.66 -11.85 -8.54
CA SER A 71 13.59 -12.95 -8.78
C SER A 71 14.53 -13.17 -7.60
N LEU A 72 15.04 -12.10 -6.99
CA LEU A 72 15.87 -12.17 -5.78
C LEU A 72 15.11 -12.81 -4.62
N ALA A 73 13.90 -12.36 -4.35
CA ALA A 73 13.06 -12.93 -3.28
C ALA A 73 12.78 -14.42 -3.53
N GLN A 74 12.49 -14.80 -4.78
CA GLN A 74 12.26 -16.20 -5.13
C GLN A 74 13.53 -17.06 -5.01
N TYR A 75 14.70 -16.55 -5.43
CA TYR A 75 15.97 -17.25 -5.27
C TYR A 75 16.29 -17.46 -3.80
N TYR A 76 16.09 -16.42 -2.97
CA TYR A 76 16.32 -16.55 -1.53
C TYR A 76 15.39 -17.58 -0.90
N ALA A 77 14.10 -17.56 -1.22
CA ALA A 77 13.12 -18.51 -0.73
C ALA A 77 13.42 -19.96 -1.16
N ASN A 78 13.95 -20.15 -2.37
CA ASN A 78 14.34 -21.46 -2.89
C ASN A 78 15.61 -22.02 -2.22
N GLU A 79 16.59 -21.14 -1.92
CA GLU A 79 17.86 -21.55 -1.30
C GLU A 79 17.71 -21.80 0.21
N HIS A 80 16.89 -20.99 0.89
CA HIS A 80 16.63 -21.07 2.32
C HIS A 80 15.20 -21.59 2.60
N SER A 81 14.26 -20.67 2.83
CA SER A 81 12.82 -20.97 2.92
C SER A 81 11.98 -19.68 2.81
N ASP A 82 10.70 -19.84 2.53
CA ASP A 82 9.72 -18.73 2.63
C ASP A 82 9.65 -18.15 4.05
N SER A 83 9.84 -18.97 5.06
CA SER A 83 9.85 -18.57 6.46
C SER A 83 11.02 -17.64 6.79
N ASP A 84 12.20 -17.94 6.26
CA ASP A 84 13.40 -17.14 6.49
C ASP A 84 13.29 -15.79 5.78
N LEU A 85 12.83 -15.78 4.52
CA LEU A 85 12.53 -14.54 3.79
C LEU A 85 11.55 -13.66 4.56
N ARG A 86 10.45 -14.23 5.04
CA ARG A 86 9.46 -13.50 5.85
C ARG A 86 10.06 -12.97 7.15
N SER A 87 10.93 -13.73 7.80
CA SER A 87 11.62 -13.29 9.03
C SER A 87 12.50 -12.08 8.79
N ILE A 88 13.27 -12.06 7.71
CA ILE A 88 14.10 -10.89 7.35
C ILE A 88 13.24 -9.66 7.12
N ILE A 89 12.19 -9.79 6.31
CA ILE A 89 11.29 -8.69 6.00
C ILE A 89 10.61 -8.16 7.29
N ASN A 90 10.09 -9.07 8.11
CA ASN A 90 9.46 -8.75 9.41
C ASN A 90 10.39 -8.00 10.35
N ASN A 91 11.63 -8.50 10.50
CA ASN A 91 12.62 -7.88 11.37
C ASN A 91 12.97 -6.45 10.95
N LYS A 92 12.98 -6.18 9.65
CA LYS A 92 13.23 -4.83 9.13
C LYS A 92 12.04 -3.91 9.33
N ILE A 93 10.83 -4.38 9.07
CA ILE A 93 9.59 -3.60 9.23
C ILE A 93 9.32 -3.28 10.71
N ASN A 94 9.45 -4.26 11.60
CA ASN A 94 9.14 -4.09 13.03
C ASN A 94 10.14 -3.21 13.80
N LYS A 95 11.32 -2.95 13.26
CA LYS A 95 12.32 -2.07 13.89
C LYS A 95 12.03 -0.59 13.66
N ILE A 96 11.08 -0.26 12.79
CA ILE A 96 10.82 1.12 12.39
C ILE A 96 9.79 1.72 13.33
N PRO A 97 10.10 2.84 14.02
CA PRO A 97 9.11 3.57 14.80
C PRO A 97 8.05 4.10 13.82
N GLN A 98 6.79 3.84 14.15
CA GLN A 98 5.68 4.31 13.34
C GLN A 98 5.50 5.82 13.52
N GLU A 99 6.01 6.60 12.57
CA GLU A 99 5.79 8.03 12.51
C GLU A 99 4.40 8.34 11.91
N SER A 100 3.87 9.50 12.27
CA SER A 100 2.62 9.99 11.72
C SER A 100 2.76 10.25 10.22
N ASN A 101 1.89 9.67 9.42
CA ASN A 101 1.87 9.81 7.98
C ASN A 101 0.74 10.75 7.54
N LEU A 102 1.07 12.02 7.33
CA LEU A 102 0.11 13.04 6.94
C LEU A 102 -0.60 12.70 5.62
N LEU A 103 0.12 12.12 4.65
CA LEU A 103 -0.47 11.72 3.36
C LEU A 103 -1.49 10.60 3.57
N LEU A 104 -1.12 9.56 4.31
CA LEU A 104 -2.03 8.45 4.61
C LEU A 104 -3.25 8.95 5.40
N ASN A 105 -3.05 9.80 6.39
CA ASN A 105 -4.13 10.41 7.15
C ASN A 105 -5.12 11.16 6.26
N SER A 106 -4.63 12.00 5.34
CA SER A 106 -5.47 12.74 4.40
C SER A 106 -6.23 11.81 3.45
N LEU A 107 -5.61 10.72 2.97
CA LEU A 107 -6.26 9.72 2.13
C LEU A 107 -7.38 8.98 2.88
N LEU A 108 -7.15 8.62 4.14
CA LEU A 108 -8.15 7.93 4.96
C LEU A 108 -9.33 8.85 5.35
N GLU A 109 -9.13 10.16 5.43
CA GLU A 109 -10.19 11.16 5.67
C GLU A 109 -11.16 11.30 4.50
N ILE A 110 -10.78 10.86 3.30
CA ILE A 110 -11.70 10.84 2.15
C ILE A 110 -12.86 9.86 2.35
N GLY A 111 -12.67 8.80 3.15
CA GLY A 111 -13.75 7.89 3.54
C GLY A 111 -13.98 6.72 2.59
N PHE A 112 -12.93 6.13 2.03
CA PHE A 112 -13.05 4.90 1.25
C PHE A 112 -13.40 3.69 2.13
N ASN A 113 -14.38 2.91 1.71
CA ASN A 113 -14.76 1.67 2.39
C ASN A 113 -13.94 0.45 1.95
N SER A 114 -13.20 0.57 0.84
CA SER A 114 -12.32 -0.46 0.32
C SER A 114 -10.93 0.10 0.07
N ILE A 115 -9.93 -0.50 0.70
CA ILE A 115 -8.52 -0.15 0.55
C ILE A 115 -7.76 -1.39 0.08
N TRP A 116 -7.09 -1.29 -1.04
CA TRP A 116 -6.24 -2.33 -1.59
C TRP A 116 -4.77 -1.96 -1.41
N THR A 117 -3.97 -2.90 -0.99
CA THR A 117 -2.54 -2.63 -0.80
C THR A 117 -1.67 -3.83 -1.14
N THR A 118 -0.50 -3.55 -1.68
CA THR A 118 0.59 -4.52 -1.84
C THR A 118 1.59 -4.47 -0.69
N ASN A 119 1.38 -3.57 0.29
CA ASN A 119 2.29 -3.36 1.40
C ASN A 119 2.10 -4.42 2.49
N TYR A 120 3.20 -4.83 3.10
CA TYR A 120 3.21 -5.76 4.22
C TYR A 120 3.03 -5.07 5.57
N ASP A 121 3.39 -3.78 5.66
CA ASP A 121 3.35 -3.02 6.91
C ASP A 121 1.91 -2.79 7.44
N LYS A 122 1.82 -2.36 8.69
CA LYS A 122 0.55 -2.10 9.40
C LYS A 122 0.21 -0.61 9.51
N SER A 123 0.75 0.23 8.63
CA SER A 123 0.52 1.68 8.69
C SER A 123 -0.96 2.04 8.51
N ILE A 124 -1.67 1.38 7.59
CA ILE A 124 -3.09 1.63 7.32
C ILE A 124 -3.92 1.28 8.56
N GLU A 125 -3.74 0.07 9.08
CA GLU A 125 -4.44 -0.44 10.27
C GLU A 125 -4.18 0.42 11.49
N THR A 126 -2.93 0.85 11.66
CA THR A 126 -2.54 1.72 12.77
C THR A 126 -3.21 3.08 12.70
N GLU A 127 -3.24 3.72 11.53
CA GLU A 127 -3.88 5.03 11.38
C GLU A 127 -5.41 4.94 11.50
N LEU A 128 -6.05 3.88 10.96
CA LEU A 128 -7.47 3.62 11.18
C LEU A 128 -7.77 3.37 12.67
N GLY A 129 -6.91 2.61 13.37
CA GLY A 129 -7.03 2.38 14.80
C GLY A 129 -6.91 3.65 15.63
N LYS A 130 -5.96 4.54 15.32
CA LYS A 130 -5.84 5.87 15.97
C LYS A 130 -7.10 6.72 15.80
N LYS A 131 -7.79 6.59 14.67
CA LYS A 131 -9.05 7.28 14.37
C LYS A 131 -10.29 6.55 14.93
N CYS A 132 -10.11 5.41 15.59
CA CYS A 132 -11.20 4.53 16.05
C CYS A 132 -12.14 4.09 14.91
N ILE A 133 -11.62 3.93 13.70
CA ILE A 133 -12.38 3.46 12.53
C ILE A 133 -12.33 1.92 12.49
N PRO A 134 -13.48 1.23 12.62
CA PRO A 134 -13.53 -0.22 12.51
C PRO A 134 -13.07 -0.70 11.12
N HIS A 135 -12.28 -1.76 11.07
CA HIS A 135 -11.79 -2.29 9.82
C HIS A 135 -11.61 -3.81 9.85
N ASN A 136 -11.66 -4.43 8.68
CA ASN A 136 -11.35 -5.83 8.44
C ASN A 136 -10.03 -5.92 7.66
N ILE A 137 -9.22 -6.93 7.98
CA ILE A 137 -7.99 -7.25 7.24
C ILE A 137 -8.23 -8.53 6.45
N ILE A 138 -8.06 -8.47 5.13
CA ILE A 138 -8.34 -9.55 4.20
C ILE A 138 -7.03 -9.91 3.50
N VAL A 139 -6.52 -11.11 3.77
CA VAL A 139 -5.26 -11.61 3.23
C VAL A 139 -5.43 -12.90 2.40
N ASN A 140 -6.62 -13.52 2.48
CA ASN A 140 -6.95 -14.76 1.77
C ASN A 140 -8.46 -14.97 1.66
N ASP A 141 -8.85 -15.98 0.89
CA ASP A 141 -10.26 -16.30 0.61
C ASP A 141 -11.07 -16.66 1.87
N LYS A 142 -10.43 -17.22 2.90
CA LYS A 142 -11.09 -17.55 4.17
C LYS A 142 -11.52 -16.29 4.92
N ASN A 143 -10.72 -15.24 4.85
CA ASN A 143 -11.08 -13.95 5.42
C ASN A 143 -12.25 -13.31 4.66
N LEU A 144 -12.31 -13.46 3.32
CA LEU A 144 -13.45 -12.99 2.52
C LEU A 144 -14.79 -13.58 2.98
N ALA A 145 -14.81 -14.87 3.30
CA ALA A 145 -16.03 -15.55 3.74
C ALA A 145 -16.54 -15.10 5.12
N SER A 146 -15.71 -14.46 5.92
CA SER A 146 -16.02 -14.02 7.29
C SER A 146 -16.22 -12.51 7.43
N ILE A 147 -16.25 -11.77 6.32
CA ILE A 147 -16.39 -10.31 6.35
C ILE A 147 -17.79 -9.93 6.85
N ASP A 148 -17.81 -9.21 7.97
CA ASP A 148 -18.94 -8.42 8.38
C ASP A 148 -18.84 -7.05 7.69
N CYS A 149 -19.62 -6.87 6.60
CA CYS A 149 -19.49 -5.71 5.71
C CYS A 149 -20.18 -4.44 6.24
N HIS A 150 -20.81 -4.49 7.41
CA HIS A 150 -21.52 -3.34 7.95
C HIS A 150 -20.56 -2.39 8.66
N ASP A 151 -20.48 -1.17 8.18
CA ASP A 151 -19.80 -0.02 8.80
C ASP A 151 -18.29 -0.19 9.08
N LYS A 152 -17.61 -1.03 8.30
CA LYS A 152 -16.16 -1.26 8.43
C LYS A 152 -15.42 -0.99 7.14
N VAL A 153 -14.21 -0.47 7.26
CA VAL A 153 -13.28 -0.36 6.13
C VAL A 153 -12.65 -1.73 5.86
N ASN A 154 -12.68 -2.19 4.62
CA ASN A 154 -12.08 -3.44 4.22
C ASN A 154 -10.68 -3.20 3.62
N ILE A 155 -9.66 -3.78 4.26
CA ILE A 155 -8.26 -3.68 3.80
C ILE A 155 -7.90 -5.01 3.13
N TYR A 156 -7.63 -4.98 1.84
CA TYR A 156 -7.22 -6.12 1.04
C TYR A 156 -5.70 -6.11 0.87
N LYS A 157 -4.99 -6.99 1.58
CA LYS A 157 -3.52 -7.14 1.49
C LYS A 157 -3.17 -8.19 0.44
N MET A 158 -2.87 -7.75 -0.77
CA MET A 158 -2.70 -8.61 -1.95
C MET A 158 -1.49 -9.55 -1.85
N ASN A 159 -0.45 -9.13 -1.14
CA ASN A 159 0.77 -9.92 -0.95
C ASN A 159 0.81 -10.63 0.41
N GLY A 160 -0.30 -10.64 1.15
CA GLY A 160 -0.38 -11.18 2.50
C GLY A 160 -0.08 -10.15 3.58
N ASP A 161 -0.12 -10.60 4.82
CA ASP A 161 0.21 -9.82 6.03
C ASP A 161 1.46 -10.39 6.71
N ILE A 162 2.15 -9.55 7.46
CA ILE A 162 3.37 -9.90 8.20
C ILE A 162 3.11 -9.83 9.70
#